data_4b144d135222d66b70482f2ce764b278
#
_entry.id   4b144d135222d66b70482f2ce764b278
#
_cell.length_a   1.000
_cell.length_b   1.000
_cell.length_c   1.000
_cell.angle_alpha   90.00
_cell.angle_beta   90.00
_cell.angle_gamma   90.00
#
_symmetry.space_group_name_H-M   'P 1'
#
loop_
_entity.id
_entity.type
_entity.pdbx_description
1 polymer ?
#
loop_
_entity_poly.entity_id
_entity_poly.type
_entity_poly.pdbx_seq_one_letter_code
_entity_poly.pdbx_strand_id
1 'polypeptide(L)'
;FGTEVRDAETVLAALRFTDATDIVGIPAGSGAANTGVLAFADYDGDGDRDLFVGGRLLQNEITGFVDVTQVAGLASGQPSAALFGDYDNDGFLDLYVAADGEGRLYRNARDGSFSDVTSSLGLSVPAGAPLFLDFDQDGDLDLSVSGASGGFLLRNNLDGSFTDVTSRAGIGNAGAGGSMAFGDFDDDDDIDFVVSADGRQARVYDNERLGRFAARPEGLGSYAAGTGISSVGDYNNDGFLDVLVAPRGGRAVELYLNESGTTFGADDRPTALLASARDFDVHDAAFIDFDNDGWLDVLLVGESGDEGVIRLFRNAAAGQFDDVSDLLPDVPPLRRIATGDFGDDGDLDIFVSTADGAARLLRNDGGNANRYLKMQLVGLSTGSGKNNHFGLGAKLEVRAGGLYQTRVVTGPDIHIGLGQHARADVVRVRWPNGVPQNLFYPGANQSVVEEQILKGSCPFLYTWDGEAFTFVTDLMWKSALGMP
;
A
#
# COMPACT_ATOMS: atom_id res chain seq x y z
N PHE A 1 -21.80 20.06 23.09
CA PHE A 1 -20.92 20.84 22.23
C PHE A 1 -21.30 20.47 20.81
N GLY A 2 -21.91 21.42 20.05
CA GLY A 2 -22.25 21.19 18.66
C GLY A 2 -20.96 21.18 17.84
N THR A 3 -20.67 20.05 17.22
CA THR A 3 -19.68 19.97 16.14
C THR A 3 -20.31 20.67 14.94
N GLU A 4 -19.75 21.81 14.54
CA GLU A 4 -20.04 22.38 13.23
C GLU A 4 -19.67 21.31 12.17
N VAL A 5 -20.65 20.83 11.46
CA VAL A 5 -20.42 20.02 10.27
C VAL A 5 -19.86 20.96 9.23
N ARG A 6 -18.56 20.86 8.92
CA ARG A 6 -17.94 21.61 7.83
C ARG A 6 -18.42 21.02 6.52
N ASP A 7 -18.84 21.85 5.59
CA ASP A 7 -19.17 21.39 4.24
C ASP A 7 -17.89 21.15 3.41
N ALA A 8 -18.00 20.39 2.35
CA ALA A 8 -16.87 20.02 1.51
C ALA A 8 -16.14 21.26 0.92
N GLU A 9 -16.87 22.34 0.61
CA GLU A 9 -16.27 23.57 0.10
C GLU A 9 -15.39 24.24 1.17
N THR A 10 -15.82 24.22 2.43
CA THR A 10 -15.04 24.78 3.55
C THR A 10 -13.76 23.96 3.81
N VAL A 11 -13.84 22.65 3.70
CA VAL A 11 -12.66 21.76 3.82
C VAL A 11 -11.68 22.05 2.69
N LEU A 12 -12.12 22.03 1.44
CA LEU A 12 -11.27 22.30 0.27
C LEU A 12 -10.61 23.69 0.30
N ALA A 13 -11.30 24.71 0.83
CA ALA A 13 -10.75 26.06 0.92
C ALA A 13 -9.55 26.17 1.88
N ALA A 14 -9.39 25.22 2.80
CA ALA A 14 -8.27 25.16 3.73
C ALA A 14 -7.08 24.32 3.20
N LEU A 15 -7.32 23.47 2.22
CA LEU A 15 -6.33 22.52 1.68
C LEU A 15 -5.36 23.20 0.72
N ARG A 16 -4.11 22.84 0.83
CA ARG A 16 -3.05 23.11 -0.15
C ARG A 16 -1.86 22.22 0.12
N PHE A 17 -1.07 21.95 -0.89
CA PHE A 17 0.22 21.30 -0.72
C PHE A 17 1.35 22.32 -0.84
N THR A 18 2.32 22.21 0.05
CA THR A 18 3.51 23.05 0.07
C THR A 18 4.75 22.19 -0.17
N ASP A 19 5.62 22.59 -1.10
CA ASP A 19 6.93 21.93 -1.23
C ASP A 19 7.79 22.24 0.00
N ALA A 20 7.93 21.25 0.87
CA ALA A 20 8.67 21.32 2.11
C ALA A 20 10.08 20.71 2.01
N THR A 21 10.50 20.29 0.83
CA THR A 21 11.77 19.55 0.57
C THR A 21 12.97 20.21 1.22
N ASP A 22 13.15 21.51 1.00
CA ASP A 22 14.29 22.26 1.55
C ASP A 22 14.18 22.47 3.06
N ILE A 23 12.93 22.54 3.58
CA ILE A 23 12.66 22.76 5.01
C ILE A 23 13.09 21.55 5.83
N VAL A 24 12.83 20.35 5.32
CA VAL A 24 13.15 19.08 5.99
C VAL A 24 14.54 18.55 5.61
N GLY A 25 15.26 19.26 4.79
CA GLY A 25 16.67 18.95 4.47
C GLY A 25 16.83 17.71 3.59
N ILE A 26 15.85 17.36 2.75
CA ILE A 26 16.04 16.27 1.78
C ILE A 26 17.18 16.66 0.82
N PRO A 27 18.27 15.84 0.73
CA PRO A 27 19.41 16.20 -0.10
C PRO A 27 19.04 16.18 -1.60
N ALA A 28 19.66 17.08 -2.37
CA ALA A 28 19.54 17.06 -3.82
C ALA A 28 19.92 15.69 -4.41
N GLY A 29 19.37 15.37 -5.58
CA GLY A 29 19.57 14.09 -6.25
C GLY A 29 21.04 13.72 -6.45
N SER A 30 21.31 12.43 -6.51
CA SER A 30 22.64 11.89 -6.74
C SER A 30 23.16 12.15 -8.16
N GLY A 31 22.34 12.70 -9.05
CA GLY A 31 22.62 12.83 -10.49
C GLY A 31 22.58 11.48 -11.23
N ALA A 32 22.21 10.39 -10.55
CA ALA A 32 22.00 9.09 -11.17
C ALA A 32 20.71 9.16 -12.00
N ALA A 33 20.86 9.32 -13.31
CA ALA A 33 19.73 9.45 -14.22
C ALA A 33 18.78 8.25 -14.11
N ASN A 34 17.48 8.53 -13.92
CA ASN A 34 16.38 7.60 -14.13
C ASN A 34 16.12 6.55 -13.05
N THR A 35 16.56 6.73 -11.81
CA THR A 35 16.37 5.70 -10.77
C THR A 35 14.96 5.64 -10.19
N GLY A 36 14.18 6.69 -10.23
CA GLY A 36 12.74 6.69 -9.82
C GLY A 36 12.37 5.85 -8.59
N VAL A 37 13.34 5.45 -7.78
CA VAL A 37 13.13 4.56 -6.62
C VAL A 37 12.76 5.40 -5.43
N LEU A 38 11.68 5.01 -4.76
CA LEU A 38 11.20 5.64 -3.56
C LEU A 38 10.55 4.57 -2.68
N ALA A 39 11.04 4.41 -1.46
CA ALA A 39 10.39 3.64 -0.40
C ALA A 39 10.40 4.47 0.88
N PHE A 40 9.32 4.39 1.65
CA PHE A 40 9.06 5.23 2.80
C PHE A 40 8.59 4.35 3.96
N ALA A 41 9.29 4.36 5.09
CA ALA A 41 8.97 3.54 6.25
C ALA A 41 9.79 3.99 7.47
N ASP A 42 9.31 3.68 8.66
CA ASP A 42 10.07 3.74 9.90
C ASP A 42 10.90 2.46 10.01
N TYR A 43 12.18 2.48 9.55
CA TYR A 43 13.00 1.27 9.52
C TYR A 43 13.75 1.01 10.82
N ASP A 44 13.98 2.03 11.64
CA ASP A 44 14.73 1.90 12.89
C ASP A 44 13.85 1.88 14.15
N GLY A 45 12.54 2.07 13.98
CA GLY A 45 11.55 1.91 15.02
C GLY A 45 11.48 3.10 15.99
N ASP A 46 11.92 4.28 15.57
CA ASP A 46 11.90 5.49 16.39
C ASP A 46 10.60 6.28 16.31
N GLY A 47 9.70 5.90 15.38
CA GLY A 47 8.39 6.49 15.15
C GLY A 47 8.38 7.53 14.04
N ASP A 48 9.53 7.99 13.56
CA ASP A 48 9.68 8.90 12.45
C ASP A 48 9.88 8.10 11.15
N ARG A 49 9.38 8.60 10.04
CA ARG A 49 9.45 7.87 8.78
C ARG A 49 10.66 8.27 7.96
N ASP A 50 11.37 7.25 7.48
CA ASP A 50 12.60 7.35 6.71
C ASP A 50 12.37 7.16 5.23
N LEU A 51 13.36 7.55 4.42
CA LEU A 51 13.31 7.45 2.97
C LEU A 51 14.45 6.62 2.41
N PHE A 52 14.12 5.67 1.54
CA PHE A 52 15.08 5.11 0.60
C PHE A 52 14.82 5.69 -0.79
N VAL A 53 15.70 6.53 -1.29
CA VAL A 53 15.53 7.24 -2.56
C VAL A 53 16.82 7.32 -3.36
N GLY A 54 16.76 6.98 -4.66
CA GLY A 54 17.92 7.10 -5.57
C GLY A 54 19.15 6.32 -5.11
N GLY A 55 18.99 5.25 -4.31
CA GLY A 55 20.06 4.45 -3.74
C GLY A 55 20.65 4.99 -2.45
N ARG A 56 19.98 5.92 -1.81
CA ARG A 56 20.36 6.46 -0.50
C ARG A 56 19.28 6.15 0.53
N LEU A 57 19.74 5.77 1.72
CA LEU A 57 18.88 5.70 2.91
C LEU A 57 19.04 7.02 3.66
N LEU A 58 17.95 7.73 3.79
CA LEU A 58 17.85 9.00 4.48
C LEU A 58 17.05 8.79 5.75
N GLN A 59 17.73 8.83 6.89
CA GLN A 59 17.10 8.76 8.20
C GLN A 59 16.48 10.10 8.55
N ASN A 60 15.24 10.08 9.01
CA ASN A 60 14.52 11.26 9.49
C ASN A 60 14.92 11.53 10.93
N GLU A 61 15.51 12.68 11.17
CA GLU A 61 15.93 13.13 12.49
C GLU A 61 15.20 14.43 12.83
N ILE A 62 15.11 14.79 14.09
CA ILE A 62 14.48 16.04 14.55
C ILE A 62 14.94 17.28 13.74
N THR A 63 16.16 17.25 13.18
CA THR A 63 16.77 18.34 12.43
C THR A 63 16.63 18.22 10.92
N GLY A 64 15.97 17.16 10.43
CA GLY A 64 15.81 16.84 9.01
C GLY A 64 16.52 15.56 8.60
N PHE A 65 16.42 15.21 7.33
CA PHE A 65 16.96 13.97 6.79
C PHE A 65 18.48 13.93 6.76
N VAL A 66 19.05 12.82 7.22
CA VAL A 66 20.49 12.53 7.22
C VAL A 66 20.77 11.30 6.36
N ASP A 67 21.74 11.41 5.45
CA ASP A 67 22.18 10.27 4.62
C ASP A 67 23.03 9.30 5.46
N VAL A 68 22.45 8.14 5.75
CA VAL A 68 23.06 7.06 6.55
C VAL A 68 23.45 5.84 5.70
N THR A 69 23.34 5.90 4.39
CA THR A 69 23.54 4.77 3.47
C THR A 69 24.78 3.93 3.77
N GLN A 70 25.92 4.59 3.93
CA GLN A 70 27.19 3.88 4.19
C GLN A 70 27.27 3.30 5.61
N VAL A 71 26.76 4.03 6.59
CA VAL A 71 26.76 3.60 8.00
C VAL A 71 25.79 2.43 8.17
N ALA A 72 24.66 2.48 7.45
CA ALA A 72 23.68 1.41 7.40
C ALA A 72 24.17 0.15 6.64
N GLY A 73 25.34 0.17 6.03
CA GLY A 73 25.90 -1.01 5.35
C GLY A 73 25.28 -1.33 3.99
N LEU A 74 24.54 -0.39 3.41
CA LEU A 74 23.92 -0.59 2.11
C LEU A 74 24.95 -0.38 0.97
N ALA A 75 24.86 -1.26 -0.04
CA ALA A 75 25.75 -1.16 -1.20
C ALA A 75 25.38 0.07 -2.04
N SER A 76 26.41 0.81 -2.46
CA SER A 76 26.25 1.83 -3.48
C SER A 76 25.93 1.17 -4.84
N GLY A 77 24.85 1.57 -5.48
CA GLY A 77 24.41 1.04 -6.78
C GLY A 77 23.42 2.00 -7.45
N GLN A 78 22.94 1.62 -8.62
CA GLN A 78 21.85 2.31 -9.27
C GLN A 78 20.57 1.46 -9.13
N PRO A 79 19.77 1.67 -8.08
CA PRO A 79 18.59 0.87 -7.87
C PRO A 79 17.51 1.21 -8.92
N SER A 80 16.76 0.19 -9.30
CA SER A 80 15.57 0.32 -10.17
C SER A 80 14.26 0.11 -9.41
N ALA A 81 14.33 -0.53 -8.23
CA ALA A 81 13.22 -0.67 -7.31
C ALA A 81 13.74 -0.92 -5.89
N ALA A 82 12.92 -0.58 -4.88
CA ALA A 82 13.15 -0.94 -3.49
C ALA A 82 11.82 -1.03 -2.75
N LEU A 83 11.76 -1.86 -1.70
CA LEU A 83 10.60 -1.99 -0.83
C LEU A 83 11.05 -2.45 0.55
N PHE A 84 10.47 -1.84 1.58
CA PHE A 84 10.60 -2.33 2.95
C PHE A 84 9.57 -3.42 3.24
N GLY A 85 9.97 -4.43 4.06
CA GLY A 85 9.08 -5.48 4.53
C GLY A 85 9.77 -6.38 5.54
N ASP A 86 9.06 -6.85 6.54
CA ASP A 86 9.56 -7.70 7.63
C ASP A 86 9.47 -9.18 7.20
N TYR A 87 10.46 -9.66 6.43
CA TYR A 87 10.43 -11.01 5.87
C TYR A 87 10.66 -12.11 6.92
N ASP A 88 11.31 -11.79 8.04
CA ASP A 88 11.61 -12.79 9.09
C ASP A 88 10.73 -12.66 10.34
N ASN A 89 9.68 -11.82 10.26
CA ASN A 89 8.67 -11.60 11.30
C ASN A 89 9.28 -11.17 12.65
N ASP A 90 10.36 -10.40 12.63
CA ASP A 90 11.04 -9.96 13.83
C ASP A 90 10.59 -8.58 14.34
N GLY A 91 9.69 -7.93 13.61
CA GLY A 91 9.10 -6.63 13.93
C GLY A 91 9.92 -5.44 13.42
N PHE A 92 11.00 -5.67 12.69
CA PHE A 92 11.80 -4.64 12.05
C PHE A 92 11.72 -4.77 10.53
N LEU A 93 11.64 -3.65 9.85
CA LEU A 93 11.51 -3.66 8.39
C LEU A 93 12.86 -3.92 7.74
N ASP A 94 12.92 -4.99 6.97
CA ASP A 94 14.01 -5.34 6.08
C ASP A 94 13.88 -4.58 4.76
N LEU A 95 14.91 -4.62 3.92
CA LEU A 95 14.92 -3.87 2.68
C LEU A 95 15.29 -4.75 1.48
N TYR A 96 14.39 -4.87 0.51
CA TYR A 96 14.73 -5.38 -0.81
C TYR A 96 15.16 -4.24 -1.72
N VAL A 97 16.26 -4.44 -2.45
CA VAL A 97 16.77 -3.49 -3.45
C VAL A 97 17.08 -4.23 -4.75
N ALA A 98 16.46 -3.80 -5.83
CA ALA A 98 16.83 -4.21 -7.19
C ALA A 98 17.85 -3.22 -7.76
N ALA A 99 19.06 -3.65 -7.99
CA ALA A 99 20.13 -2.81 -8.51
C ALA A 99 21.05 -3.60 -9.44
N ASP A 100 21.61 -2.95 -10.45
CA ASP A 100 22.65 -3.51 -11.34
C ASP A 100 22.24 -4.85 -12.02
N GLY A 101 20.95 -5.06 -12.24
CA GLY A 101 20.41 -6.27 -12.86
C GLY A 101 20.10 -7.42 -11.88
N GLU A 102 20.33 -7.24 -10.58
CA GLU A 102 20.11 -8.23 -9.53
C GLU A 102 19.19 -7.71 -8.42
N GLY A 103 18.44 -8.61 -7.80
CA GLY A 103 17.69 -8.34 -6.57
C GLY A 103 18.50 -8.71 -5.34
N ARG A 104 18.52 -7.86 -4.33
CA ARG A 104 19.20 -8.08 -3.06
C ARG A 104 18.24 -7.88 -1.90
N LEU A 105 18.32 -8.76 -0.91
CA LEU A 105 17.59 -8.66 0.34
C LEU A 105 18.56 -8.33 1.48
N TYR A 106 18.28 -7.26 2.16
CA TYR A 106 19.05 -6.76 3.29
C TYR A 106 18.23 -6.92 4.57
N ARG A 107 18.77 -7.70 5.51
CA ARG A 107 18.18 -7.87 6.82
C ARG A 107 18.51 -6.71 7.74
N ASN A 108 17.52 -6.18 8.44
CA ASN A 108 17.69 -5.18 9.48
C ASN A 108 18.34 -5.80 10.73
N ALA A 109 19.46 -5.22 11.17
CA ALA A 109 20.18 -5.70 12.35
C ALA A 109 19.65 -5.12 13.68
N ARG A 110 18.58 -4.30 13.63
CA ARG A 110 17.95 -3.63 14.78
C ARG A 110 18.85 -2.61 15.49
N ASP A 111 19.86 -2.14 14.82
CA ASP A 111 20.80 -1.13 15.32
C ASP A 111 21.02 0.00 14.29
N GLY A 112 20.08 0.13 13.34
CA GLY A 112 20.15 1.09 12.23
C GLY A 112 21.00 0.61 11.06
N SER A 113 21.54 -0.62 11.11
CA SER A 113 22.34 -1.20 10.03
C SER A 113 21.62 -2.38 9.34
N PHE A 114 22.09 -2.69 8.13
CA PHE A 114 21.58 -3.79 7.31
C PHE A 114 22.67 -4.76 6.93
N SER A 115 22.32 -6.02 6.77
CA SER A 115 23.20 -7.09 6.30
C SER A 115 22.66 -7.72 5.03
N ASP A 116 23.46 -7.84 3.97
CA ASP A 116 23.08 -8.56 2.75
C ASP A 116 22.95 -10.05 3.05
N VAL A 117 21.72 -10.56 3.02
CA VAL A 117 21.38 -11.98 3.28
C VAL A 117 21.01 -12.76 2.03
N THR A 118 21.05 -12.14 0.86
CA THR A 118 20.62 -12.70 -0.43
C THR A 118 21.14 -14.09 -0.68
N SER A 119 22.48 -14.25 -0.58
CA SER A 119 23.13 -15.54 -0.83
C SER A 119 22.84 -16.58 0.24
N SER A 120 22.72 -16.16 1.52
CA SER A 120 22.46 -17.08 2.64
C SER A 120 21.04 -17.64 2.61
N LEU A 121 20.08 -16.88 2.05
CA LEU A 121 18.69 -17.30 1.84
C LEU A 121 18.47 -18.06 0.53
N GLY A 122 19.53 -18.27 -0.27
CA GLY A 122 19.43 -18.95 -1.56
C GLY A 122 18.71 -18.13 -2.62
N LEU A 123 18.56 -16.81 -2.43
CA LEU A 123 17.92 -15.94 -3.40
C LEU A 123 18.81 -15.73 -4.62
N SER A 124 18.22 -15.89 -5.81
CA SER A 124 18.85 -15.60 -7.09
C SER A 124 17.79 -15.11 -8.05
N VAL A 125 17.46 -13.83 -7.95
CA VAL A 125 16.42 -13.21 -8.76
C VAL A 125 16.99 -12.03 -9.55
N PRO A 126 16.56 -11.83 -10.81
CA PRO A 126 16.91 -10.63 -11.55
C PRO A 126 16.27 -9.39 -10.88
N ALA A 127 16.83 -8.24 -11.18
CA ALA A 127 16.24 -6.98 -10.74
C ALA A 127 14.81 -6.82 -11.26
N GLY A 128 13.92 -6.39 -10.39
CA GLY A 128 12.51 -6.16 -10.71
C GLY A 128 11.78 -5.46 -9.57
N ALA A 129 10.54 -5.07 -9.80
CA ALA A 129 9.68 -4.47 -8.79
C ALA A 129 9.27 -5.54 -7.76
N PRO A 130 9.61 -5.34 -6.47
CA PRO A 130 9.28 -6.29 -5.42
C PRO A 130 7.84 -6.07 -4.90
N LEU A 131 7.30 -7.12 -4.28
CA LEU A 131 6.09 -7.10 -3.50
C LEU A 131 6.19 -8.16 -2.40
N PHE A 132 6.04 -7.75 -1.13
CA PHE A 132 5.94 -8.67 -0.01
C PHE A 132 4.48 -8.99 0.28
N LEU A 133 4.17 -10.26 0.49
CA LEU A 133 2.82 -10.75 0.80
C LEU A 133 2.91 -12.18 1.32
N ASP A 134 1.90 -12.60 2.06
CA ASP A 134 1.71 -13.99 2.51
C ASP A 134 0.68 -14.66 1.56
N PHE A 135 1.17 -15.28 0.47
CA PHE A 135 0.27 -15.82 -0.55
C PHE A 135 -0.25 -17.23 -0.23
N ASP A 136 0.40 -17.96 0.68
CA ASP A 136 -0.02 -19.32 1.04
C ASP A 136 -0.55 -19.43 2.47
N GLN A 137 -0.74 -18.29 3.13
CA GLN A 137 -1.35 -18.12 4.46
C GLN A 137 -0.61 -18.90 5.57
N ASP A 138 0.70 -19.05 5.43
CA ASP A 138 1.52 -19.69 6.45
C ASP A 138 2.05 -18.70 7.51
N GLY A 139 1.74 -17.41 7.34
CA GLY A 139 2.03 -16.32 8.26
C GLY A 139 3.41 -15.71 8.10
N ASP A 140 4.14 -16.04 7.04
CA ASP A 140 5.39 -15.42 6.67
C ASP A 140 5.25 -14.61 5.40
N LEU A 141 6.03 -13.54 5.27
CA LEU A 141 6.02 -12.77 4.04
C LEU A 141 6.87 -13.47 2.98
N ASP A 142 6.21 -13.79 1.88
CA ASP A 142 6.82 -14.24 0.65
C ASP A 142 7.26 -13.05 -0.20
N LEU A 143 8.04 -13.29 -1.23
CA LEU A 143 8.55 -12.26 -2.13
C LEU A 143 8.11 -12.53 -3.57
N SER A 144 7.34 -11.60 -4.13
CA SER A 144 7.11 -11.53 -5.58
C SER A 144 8.01 -10.48 -6.21
N VAL A 145 8.60 -10.79 -7.37
CA VAL A 145 9.45 -9.85 -8.12
C VAL A 145 9.00 -9.81 -9.56
N SER A 146 8.60 -8.66 -10.06
CA SER A 146 8.24 -8.45 -11.48
C SER A 146 9.42 -7.84 -12.23
N GLY A 147 10.07 -8.60 -13.07
CA GLY A 147 11.28 -8.19 -13.81
C GLY A 147 11.16 -8.34 -15.32
N ALA A 148 12.17 -7.88 -16.07
CA ALA A 148 12.21 -7.91 -17.52
C ALA A 148 12.11 -9.33 -18.13
N SER A 149 12.48 -10.35 -17.37
CA SER A 149 12.41 -11.77 -17.80
C SER A 149 11.12 -12.48 -17.39
N GLY A 150 10.20 -11.80 -16.73
CA GLY A 150 8.94 -12.34 -16.19
C GLY A 150 8.76 -12.06 -14.71
N GLY A 151 7.66 -12.55 -14.15
CA GLY A 151 7.42 -12.52 -12.71
C GLY A 151 8.05 -13.73 -12.02
N PHE A 152 8.52 -13.53 -10.80
CA PHE A 152 9.00 -14.56 -9.89
C PHE A 152 8.15 -14.54 -8.62
N LEU A 153 7.80 -15.71 -8.13
CA LEU A 153 7.17 -15.89 -6.83
C LEU A 153 8.03 -16.82 -5.98
N LEU A 154 8.53 -16.28 -4.90
CA LEU A 154 9.50 -16.89 -4.01
C LEU A 154 8.85 -17.11 -2.65
N ARG A 155 8.61 -18.38 -2.34
CA ARG A 155 8.05 -18.76 -1.05
C ARG A 155 9.11 -18.70 0.03
N ASN A 156 8.80 -18.05 1.13
CA ASN A 156 9.56 -18.12 2.38
C ASN A 156 9.29 -19.46 3.07
N ASN A 157 10.33 -20.20 3.44
CA ASN A 157 10.17 -21.55 3.99
C ASN A 157 10.27 -21.61 5.53
N LEU A 158 10.32 -20.48 6.23
CA LEU A 158 10.46 -20.42 7.69
C LEU A 158 11.80 -20.93 8.26
N ASP A 159 12.64 -21.49 7.41
CA ASP A 159 13.95 -22.06 7.80
C ASP A 159 15.13 -21.15 7.40
N GLY A 160 14.83 -19.92 6.98
CA GLY A 160 15.81 -18.97 6.46
C GLY A 160 16.19 -19.25 5.01
N SER A 161 15.32 -19.87 4.22
CA SER A 161 15.49 -20.06 2.78
C SER A 161 14.24 -19.70 2.01
N PHE A 162 14.40 -19.38 0.72
CA PHE A 162 13.31 -19.15 -0.22
C PHE A 162 13.29 -20.21 -1.31
N THR A 163 12.10 -20.58 -1.77
CA THR A 163 11.90 -21.50 -2.88
C THR A 163 11.18 -20.81 -4.03
N ASP A 164 11.74 -20.87 -5.25
CA ASP A 164 11.02 -20.43 -6.45
C ASP A 164 9.84 -21.37 -6.74
N VAL A 165 8.64 -20.83 -6.60
CA VAL A 165 7.37 -21.54 -6.84
C VAL A 165 6.64 -21.04 -8.08
N THR A 166 7.22 -20.11 -8.85
CA THR A 166 6.62 -19.41 -10.00
C THR A 166 5.87 -20.35 -10.95
N SER A 167 6.54 -21.41 -11.38
CA SER A 167 5.95 -22.38 -12.32
C SER A 167 4.79 -23.18 -11.70
N ARG A 168 4.91 -23.53 -10.40
CA ARG A 168 3.89 -24.29 -9.67
C ARG A 168 2.69 -23.43 -9.34
N ALA A 169 2.92 -22.14 -9.06
CA ALA A 169 1.90 -21.17 -8.73
C ALA A 169 1.02 -20.76 -9.91
N GLY A 170 1.42 -21.04 -11.15
CA GLY A 170 0.62 -20.69 -12.33
C GLY A 170 0.84 -19.27 -12.88
N ILE A 171 1.71 -18.47 -12.27
CA ILE A 171 1.96 -17.07 -12.67
C ILE A 171 3.14 -16.91 -13.65
N GLY A 172 3.81 -17.98 -14.04
CA GLY A 172 5.02 -17.94 -14.90
C GLY A 172 4.85 -17.25 -16.25
N ASN A 173 3.62 -16.98 -16.68
CA ASN A 173 3.29 -16.22 -17.89
C ASN A 173 2.73 -14.82 -17.58
N ALA A 174 2.83 -14.34 -16.35
CA ALA A 174 2.26 -13.06 -15.94
C ALA A 174 2.86 -11.85 -16.67
N GLY A 175 3.89 -12.05 -17.48
CA GLY A 175 4.48 -11.03 -18.35
C GLY A 175 5.69 -10.35 -17.73
N ALA A 176 6.55 -9.82 -18.61
CA ALA A 176 7.77 -9.13 -18.20
C ALA A 176 7.52 -7.64 -18.00
N GLY A 177 8.22 -7.03 -17.03
CA GLY A 177 8.36 -5.57 -16.90
C GLY A 177 7.15 -4.83 -16.32
N GLY A 178 6.16 -5.54 -15.78
CA GLY A 178 4.94 -4.94 -15.27
C GLY A 178 4.95 -4.52 -13.80
N SER A 179 3.90 -3.85 -13.35
CA SER A 179 3.60 -3.66 -11.94
C SER A 179 2.64 -4.75 -11.45
N MET A 180 2.72 -5.03 -10.16
CA MET A 180 1.81 -5.94 -9.46
C MET A 180 1.17 -5.19 -8.29
N ALA A 181 -0.11 -5.46 -8.07
CA ALA A 181 -0.81 -5.08 -6.86
C ALA A 181 -1.64 -6.28 -6.38
N PHE A 182 -2.00 -6.28 -5.12
CA PHE A 182 -2.70 -7.41 -4.51
C PHE A 182 -3.92 -6.97 -3.71
N GLY A 183 -4.80 -7.92 -3.47
CA GLY A 183 -5.97 -7.77 -2.61
C GLY A 183 -6.84 -9.01 -2.72
N ASP A 184 -7.79 -9.17 -1.81
CA ASP A 184 -8.83 -10.18 -1.87
C ASP A 184 -9.97 -9.64 -2.78
N PHE A 185 -9.96 -10.03 -4.05
CA PHE A 185 -10.90 -9.48 -5.03
C PHE A 185 -12.25 -10.18 -5.06
N ASP A 186 -12.35 -11.42 -4.62
CA ASP A 186 -13.61 -12.20 -4.61
C ASP A 186 -14.17 -12.48 -3.22
N ASP A 187 -13.54 -11.91 -2.20
CA ASP A 187 -13.97 -11.96 -0.79
C ASP A 187 -13.93 -13.39 -0.19
N ASP A 188 -12.94 -14.20 -0.64
CA ASP A 188 -12.75 -15.57 -0.18
C ASP A 188 -11.63 -15.71 0.89
N ASP A 189 -11.05 -14.59 1.34
CA ASP A 189 -9.95 -14.45 2.29
C ASP A 189 -8.57 -14.87 1.76
N ASP A 190 -8.42 -15.19 0.48
CA ASP A 190 -7.13 -15.47 -0.15
C ASP A 190 -6.60 -14.20 -0.86
N ILE A 191 -5.28 -14.03 -0.94
CA ILE A 191 -4.69 -12.87 -1.62
C ILE A 191 -4.55 -13.15 -3.11
N ASP A 192 -5.21 -12.33 -3.92
CA ASP A 192 -5.16 -12.31 -5.37
C ASP A 192 -4.16 -11.28 -5.89
N PHE A 193 -3.84 -11.36 -7.19
CA PHE A 193 -2.99 -10.39 -7.88
C PHE A 193 -3.69 -9.73 -9.05
N VAL A 194 -3.40 -8.44 -9.24
CA VAL A 194 -3.49 -7.83 -10.55
C VAL A 194 -2.08 -7.59 -11.09
N VAL A 195 -1.85 -8.01 -12.31
CA VAL A 195 -0.55 -7.87 -12.98
C VAL A 195 -0.76 -7.10 -14.27
N SER A 196 -0.08 -5.97 -14.42
CA SER A 196 0.04 -5.26 -15.68
C SER A 196 1.44 -5.50 -16.26
N ALA A 197 1.51 -5.86 -17.52
CA ALA A 197 2.76 -6.25 -18.16
C ALA A 197 2.93 -5.60 -19.53
N ASP A 198 4.19 -5.44 -19.96
CA ASP A 198 4.53 -4.87 -21.26
C ASP A 198 3.85 -5.60 -22.40
N GLY A 199 3.13 -4.85 -23.23
CA GLY A 199 2.49 -5.34 -24.44
C GLY A 199 1.29 -6.28 -24.23
N ARG A 200 0.76 -6.34 -23.01
CA ARG A 200 -0.40 -7.19 -22.66
C ARG A 200 -1.46 -6.41 -21.90
N GLN A 201 -2.67 -6.93 -21.90
CA GLN A 201 -3.72 -6.46 -20.98
C GLN A 201 -3.33 -6.79 -19.55
N ALA A 202 -3.66 -5.90 -18.61
CA ALA A 202 -3.60 -6.23 -17.20
C ALA A 202 -4.54 -7.41 -16.91
N ARG A 203 -4.17 -8.26 -15.97
CA ARG A 203 -4.93 -9.46 -15.61
C ARG A 203 -5.01 -9.62 -14.11
N VAL A 204 -6.18 -10.09 -13.67
CA VAL A 204 -6.38 -10.60 -12.33
C VAL A 204 -6.06 -12.09 -12.32
N TYR A 205 -5.36 -12.52 -11.30
CA TYR A 205 -5.03 -13.90 -10.99
C TYR A 205 -5.63 -14.22 -9.63
N ASP A 206 -6.67 -15.04 -9.62
CA ASP A 206 -7.28 -15.52 -8.40
C ASP A 206 -6.42 -16.58 -7.74
N ASN A 207 -6.23 -16.50 -6.45
CA ASN A 207 -5.58 -17.52 -5.64
C ASN A 207 -6.60 -18.64 -5.33
N GLU A 208 -6.48 -19.77 -6.00
CA GLU A 208 -7.34 -20.94 -5.74
C GLU A 208 -6.90 -21.69 -4.47
N ARG A 209 -6.39 -20.97 -3.47
CA ARG A 209 -5.78 -21.39 -2.20
C ARG A 209 -4.34 -21.85 -2.27
N LEU A 210 -3.62 -21.47 -1.20
CA LEU A 210 -2.24 -21.89 -0.92
C LEU A 210 -1.28 -21.57 -2.08
N GLY A 211 -1.42 -20.41 -2.70
CA GLY A 211 -0.51 -19.94 -3.74
C GLY A 211 -0.67 -20.65 -5.08
N ARG A 212 -1.87 -21.09 -5.41
CA ARG A 212 -2.22 -21.59 -6.74
C ARG A 212 -3.07 -20.55 -7.44
N PHE A 213 -2.52 -19.92 -8.45
CA PHE A 213 -3.17 -18.81 -9.14
C PHE A 213 -3.75 -19.25 -10.49
N ALA A 214 -4.97 -18.80 -10.77
CA ALA A 214 -5.64 -18.93 -12.05
C ALA A 214 -5.93 -17.55 -12.63
N ALA A 215 -5.51 -17.31 -13.87
CA ALA A 215 -5.82 -16.05 -14.53
C ALA A 215 -7.31 -15.99 -14.86
N ARG A 216 -8.00 -14.89 -14.49
CA ARG A 216 -9.36 -14.62 -14.97
C ARG A 216 -9.37 -14.56 -16.48
N PRO A 217 -10.42 -15.08 -17.15
CA PRO A 217 -10.49 -15.10 -18.61
C PRO A 217 -10.56 -13.68 -19.20
N GLU A 218 -11.17 -12.74 -18.48
CA GLU A 218 -11.29 -11.34 -18.87
C GLU A 218 -10.01 -10.60 -18.47
N GLY A 219 -9.37 -9.94 -19.44
CA GLY A 219 -8.30 -8.99 -19.15
C GLY A 219 -8.87 -7.63 -18.80
N LEU A 220 -8.16 -6.89 -17.94
CA LEU A 220 -8.44 -5.49 -17.68
C LEU A 220 -7.79 -4.64 -18.75
N GLY A 221 -8.57 -3.82 -19.43
CA GLY A 221 -8.07 -2.90 -20.45
C GLY A 221 -7.92 -3.46 -21.85
N SER A 222 -7.83 -2.54 -22.79
CA SER A 222 -7.75 -2.83 -24.23
C SER A 222 -6.33 -2.77 -24.79
N TYR A 223 -5.26 -2.84 -23.94
CA TYR A 223 -3.92 -2.38 -24.33
C TYR A 223 -2.95 -3.46 -24.74
N ALA A 224 -2.40 -3.22 -25.94
CA ALA A 224 -1.38 -4.06 -26.55
C ALA A 224 0.06 -3.53 -26.41
N ALA A 225 0.33 -2.45 -25.68
CA ALA A 225 1.71 -1.94 -25.51
C ALA A 225 1.84 -0.94 -24.36
N GLY A 226 2.84 -1.11 -23.54
CA GLY A 226 3.28 -0.24 -22.44
C GLY A 226 3.11 -0.89 -21.06
N THR A 227 4.10 -0.71 -20.20
CA THR A 227 4.00 -1.03 -18.78
C THR A 227 2.89 -0.19 -18.18
N GLY A 228 1.84 -0.82 -17.67
CA GLY A 228 0.83 -0.18 -16.86
C GLY A 228 1.25 -0.15 -15.39
N ILE A 229 0.74 0.80 -14.66
CA ILE A 229 0.78 0.84 -13.20
C ILE A 229 -0.60 0.45 -12.73
N SER A 230 -0.68 -0.43 -11.76
CA SER A 230 -1.94 -0.82 -11.15
C SER A 230 -1.96 -0.42 -9.68
N SER A 231 -3.05 0.21 -9.26
CA SER A 231 -3.36 0.48 -7.85
C SER A 231 -4.71 -0.16 -7.52
N VAL A 232 -4.87 -0.61 -6.30
CA VAL A 232 -6.05 -1.34 -5.81
C VAL A 232 -6.67 -0.57 -4.65
N GLY A 233 -7.99 -0.45 -4.64
CA GLY A 233 -8.73 0.19 -3.56
C GLY A 233 -10.23 0.22 -3.83
N ASP A 234 -11.03 0.23 -2.77
CA ASP A 234 -12.49 0.40 -2.84
C ASP A 234 -12.82 1.89 -2.95
N TYR A 235 -12.77 2.45 -4.20
CA TYR A 235 -12.97 3.88 -4.38
C TYR A 235 -14.45 4.30 -4.37
N ASN A 236 -15.35 3.35 -4.53
CA ASN A 236 -16.79 3.60 -4.52
C ASN A 236 -17.47 3.22 -3.17
N ASN A 237 -16.69 2.72 -2.22
CA ASN A 237 -17.10 2.30 -0.89
C ASN A 237 -18.24 1.26 -0.90
N ASP A 238 -18.21 0.30 -1.87
CA ASP A 238 -19.19 -0.79 -1.95
C ASP A 238 -18.72 -2.09 -1.26
N GLY A 239 -17.48 -2.13 -0.79
CA GLY A 239 -16.88 -3.24 -0.05
C GLY A 239 -16.02 -4.17 -0.88
N PHE A 240 -15.97 -3.97 -2.21
CA PHE A 240 -15.11 -4.73 -3.11
C PHE A 240 -13.94 -3.86 -3.59
N LEU A 241 -12.81 -4.50 -3.81
CA LEU A 241 -11.60 -3.81 -4.24
C LEU A 241 -11.63 -3.59 -5.76
N ASP A 242 -11.52 -2.35 -6.15
CA ASP A 242 -11.46 -1.90 -7.54
C ASP A 242 -10.02 -1.77 -8.04
N VAL A 243 -9.84 -1.60 -9.33
CA VAL A 243 -8.51 -1.50 -9.95
C VAL A 243 -8.39 -0.22 -10.78
N LEU A 244 -7.36 0.56 -10.49
CA LEU A 244 -6.87 1.66 -11.32
C LEU A 244 -5.73 1.15 -12.19
N VAL A 245 -5.85 1.34 -13.50
CA VAL A 245 -4.78 1.02 -14.47
C VAL A 245 -4.34 2.29 -15.16
N ALA A 246 -3.08 2.66 -15.03
CA ALA A 246 -2.47 3.82 -15.68
C ALA A 246 -1.42 3.36 -16.70
N PRO A 247 -1.76 3.25 -17.98
CA PRO A 247 -0.83 2.83 -19.03
C PRO A 247 0.18 3.94 -19.34
N ARG A 248 1.44 3.58 -19.56
CA ARG A 248 2.46 4.52 -20.01
C ARG A 248 2.26 4.94 -21.47
N GLY A 249 2.89 6.05 -21.86
CA GLY A 249 2.91 6.53 -23.24
C GLY A 249 1.73 7.41 -23.62
N GLY A 250 1.23 8.24 -22.69
CA GLY A 250 0.18 9.25 -22.96
C GLY A 250 -1.17 8.62 -23.28
N ARG A 251 -1.52 7.53 -22.62
CA ARG A 251 -2.80 6.84 -22.78
C ARG A 251 -3.75 7.17 -21.64
N ALA A 252 -5.05 7.00 -21.90
CA ALA A 252 -6.04 7.20 -20.84
C ALA A 252 -5.83 6.25 -19.67
N VAL A 253 -5.96 6.78 -18.45
CA VAL A 253 -6.13 6.00 -17.24
C VAL A 253 -7.49 5.31 -17.28
N GLU A 254 -7.59 4.11 -16.76
CA GLU A 254 -8.82 3.33 -16.69
C GLU A 254 -9.10 2.91 -15.25
N LEU A 255 -10.36 3.01 -14.86
CA LEU A 255 -10.89 2.48 -13.61
C LEU A 255 -11.77 1.26 -13.91
N TYR A 256 -11.59 0.22 -13.15
CA TYR A 256 -12.36 -1.01 -13.23
C TYR A 256 -13.07 -1.26 -11.91
N LEU A 257 -14.40 -1.23 -11.97
CA LEU A 257 -15.25 -1.62 -10.86
C LEU A 257 -15.27 -3.13 -10.71
N ASN A 258 -15.06 -3.58 -9.50
CA ASN A 258 -15.27 -4.97 -9.13
C ASN A 258 -16.77 -5.22 -8.87
N GLU A 259 -17.42 -5.93 -9.76
CA GLU A 259 -18.85 -6.24 -9.63
C GLU A 259 -19.05 -7.46 -8.71
N SER A 260 -19.09 -7.18 -7.39
CA SER A 260 -19.37 -8.18 -6.35
C SER A 260 -18.41 -9.39 -6.35
N GLY A 261 -17.12 -9.15 -6.57
CA GLY A 261 -16.07 -10.18 -6.53
C GLY A 261 -15.97 -11.06 -7.78
N THR A 262 -16.88 -10.92 -8.75
CA THR A 262 -17.00 -11.90 -9.85
C THR A 262 -16.42 -11.40 -11.17
N THR A 263 -16.63 -10.13 -11.49
CA THR A 263 -16.20 -9.53 -12.78
C THR A 263 -15.74 -8.10 -12.58
N PHE A 264 -14.91 -7.61 -13.49
CA PHE A 264 -14.50 -6.23 -13.52
C PHE A 264 -15.12 -5.51 -14.71
N GLY A 265 -15.85 -4.43 -14.46
CA GLY A 265 -16.41 -3.55 -15.47
C GLY A 265 -15.65 -2.23 -15.57
N ALA A 266 -15.37 -1.76 -16.80
CA ALA A 266 -14.79 -0.43 -16.96
C ALA A 266 -15.76 0.64 -16.46
N ASP A 267 -15.27 1.58 -15.62
CA ASP A 267 -16.05 2.73 -15.17
C ASP A 267 -15.76 3.97 -16.02
N ASP A 268 -16.71 4.34 -16.85
CA ASP A 268 -16.62 5.50 -17.74
C ASP A 268 -17.12 6.81 -17.09
N ARG A 269 -17.60 6.76 -15.85
CA ARG A 269 -18.16 7.92 -15.13
C ARG A 269 -17.13 9.01 -14.80
N PRO A 270 -15.87 8.70 -14.40
CA PRO A 270 -14.89 9.70 -14.00
C PRO A 270 -14.24 10.39 -15.20
N THR A 271 -15.04 11.13 -15.99
CA THR A 271 -14.62 11.71 -17.27
C THR A 271 -13.45 12.69 -17.17
N ALA A 272 -13.35 13.46 -16.09
CA ALA A 272 -12.25 14.39 -15.86
C ALA A 272 -10.92 13.66 -15.67
N LEU A 273 -10.90 12.63 -14.83
CA LEU A 273 -9.75 11.76 -14.60
C LEU A 273 -9.33 11.05 -15.87
N LEU A 274 -10.27 10.40 -16.57
CA LEU A 274 -10.00 9.64 -17.79
C LEU A 274 -9.49 10.50 -18.95
N ALA A 275 -9.88 11.77 -19.01
CA ALA A 275 -9.45 12.70 -20.04
C ALA A 275 -8.05 13.26 -19.81
N SER A 276 -7.72 13.59 -18.56
CA SER A 276 -6.49 14.31 -18.19
C SER A 276 -5.21 13.51 -18.45
N ALA A 277 -5.25 12.21 -18.28
CA ALA A 277 -4.09 11.34 -18.45
C ALA A 277 -3.65 11.15 -19.92
N ARG A 278 -4.37 11.72 -20.87
CA ARG A 278 -3.97 11.69 -22.29
C ARG A 278 -2.91 12.73 -22.65
N ASP A 279 -2.72 13.71 -21.78
CA ASP A 279 -1.89 14.88 -22.07
C ASP A 279 -0.46 14.73 -21.55
N PHE A 280 -0.14 13.66 -20.82
CA PHE A 280 1.19 13.40 -20.28
C PHE A 280 1.49 11.90 -20.15
N ASP A 281 2.76 11.56 -19.98
CA ASP A 281 3.20 10.18 -19.72
C ASP A 281 3.13 9.88 -18.21
N VAL A 282 2.17 9.04 -17.81
CA VAL A 282 1.98 8.65 -16.40
C VAL A 282 3.06 7.65 -16.01
N HIS A 283 3.80 7.98 -14.96
CA HIS A 283 4.88 7.16 -14.43
C HIS A 283 4.48 6.41 -13.16
N ASP A 284 3.57 6.99 -12.38
CA ASP A 284 2.98 6.33 -11.20
C ASP A 284 1.57 6.85 -10.92
N ALA A 285 0.77 6.00 -10.25
CA ALA A 285 -0.60 6.29 -9.89
C ALA A 285 -0.95 5.63 -8.56
N ALA A 286 -1.67 6.33 -7.70
CA ALA A 286 -2.06 5.83 -6.39
C ALA A 286 -3.48 6.26 -6.02
N PHE A 287 -4.17 5.41 -5.28
CA PHE A 287 -5.31 5.81 -4.46
C PHE A 287 -4.81 6.43 -3.16
N ILE A 288 -5.41 7.53 -2.75
CA ILE A 288 -5.10 8.29 -1.53
C ILE A 288 -6.38 8.93 -0.98
N ASP A 289 -6.54 9.02 0.32
CA ASP A 289 -7.60 9.81 0.97
C ASP A 289 -6.95 11.07 1.56
N PHE A 290 -6.67 12.07 0.68
CA PHE A 290 -5.84 13.22 1.06
C PHE A 290 -6.55 14.24 1.93
N ASP A 291 -7.88 14.27 1.91
CA ASP A 291 -8.68 15.19 2.72
C ASP A 291 -9.41 14.51 3.88
N ASN A 292 -9.09 13.24 4.16
CA ASN A 292 -9.64 12.45 5.26
C ASN A 292 -11.18 12.31 5.26
N ASP A 293 -11.81 12.41 4.08
CA ASP A 293 -13.27 12.30 3.99
C ASP A 293 -13.78 10.84 3.92
N GLY A 294 -12.87 9.89 3.79
CA GLY A 294 -13.12 8.45 3.74
C GLY A 294 -13.40 7.90 2.34
N TRP A 295 -13.28 8.73 1.30
CA TRP A 295 -13.32 8.32 -0.10
C TRP A 295 -11.90 8.28 -0.67
N LEU A 296 -11.60 7.29 -1.49
CA LEU A 296 -10.30 7.21 -2.16
C LEU A 296 -10.26 8.14 -3.36
N ASP A 297 -9.31 9.07 -3.31
CA ASP A 297 -8.93 9.99 -4.37
C ASP A 297 -7.90 9.36 -5.30
N VAL A 298 -7.58 10.01 -6.41
CA VAL A 298 -6.56 9.53 -7.36
C VAL A 298 -5.46 10.54 -7.52
N LEU A 299 -4.23 10.11 -7.31
CA LEU A 299 -3.01 10.86 -7.55
C LEU A 299 -2.26 10.25 -8.74
N LEU A 300 -1.90 11.08 -9.71
CA LEU A 300 -1.11 10.70 -10.89
C LEU A 300 0.15 11.56 -10.97
N VAL A 301 1.28 10.94 -11.28
CA VAL A 301 2.54 11.65 -11.53
C VAL A 301 3.21 11.19 -12.82
N GLY A 302 3.95 12.10 -13.44
CA GLY A 302 4.65 11.81 -14.69
C GLY A 302 5.31 13.01 -15.30
N GLU A 303 5.34 13.06 -16.63
CA GLU A 303 5.97 14.14 -17.39
C GLU A 303 5.27 14.42 -18.73
N SER A 304 5.38 15.66 -19.19
CA SER A 304 4.99 16.09 -20.54
C SER A 304 6.17 16.82 -21.17
N GLY A 305 6.89 16.14 -22.06
CA GLY A 305 8.20 16.62 -22.51
C GLY A 305 9.20 16.70 -21.37
N ASP A 306 9.74 17.88 -21.11
CA ASP A 306 10.71 18.13 -20.02
C ASP A 306 10.03 18.68 -18.74
N GLU A 307 8.69 18.82 -18.74
CA GLU A 307 7.95 19.35 -17.59
C GLU A 307 7.38 18.22 -16.75
N GLY A 308 7.47 18.37 -15.43
CA GLY A 308 6.83 17.46 -14.48
C GLY A 308 5.33 17.70 -14.46
N VAL A 309 4.59 16.60 -14.31
CA VAL A 309 3.13 16.65 -14.18
C VAL A 309 2.72 15.88 -12.93
N ILE A 310 1.91 16.53 -12.11
CA ILE A 310 1.21 15.93 -10.99
C ILE A 310 -0.26 16.32 -11.09
N ARG A 311 -1.15 15.34 -10.91
CA ARG A 311 -2.60 15.56 -10.95
C ARG A 311 -3.24 14.89 -9.74
N LEU A 312 -4.12 15.62 -9.11
CA LEU A 312 -4.91 15.15 -7.97
C LEU A 312 -6.40 15.27 -8.31
N PHE A 313 -7.09 14.16 -8.21
CA PHE A 313 -8.54 14.07 -8.47
C PHE A 313 -9.23 13.67 -7.18
N ARG A 314 -10.03 14.60 -6.65
CA ARG A 314 -10.84 14.36 -5.47
C ARG A 314 -12.07 13.54 -5.82
N ASN A 315 -12.32 12.48 -5.08
CA ASN A 315 -13.54 11.69 -5.17
C ASN A 315 -14.67 12.38 -4.34
N ALA A 316 -15.55 13.08 -5.01
CA ALA A 316 -16.64 13.80 -4.34
C ALA A 316 -17.73 12.88 -3.78
N ALA A 317 -17.79 11.66 -4.15
CA ALA A 317 -18.47 10.46 -3.65
C ALA A 317 -18.70 9.44 -4.78
N ALA A 318 -18.59 8.16 -4.49
CA ALA A 318 -19.00 7.06 -5.36
C ALA A 318 -18.41 7.13 -6.80
N GLY A 319 -17.17 7.58 -6.94
CA GLY A 319 -16.45 7.63 -8.22
C GLY A 319 -16.74 8.86 -9.08
N GLN A 320 -17.25 9.94 -8.50
CA GLN A 320 -17.30 11.25 -9.14
C GLN A 320 -16.04 12.02 -8.76
N PHE A 321 -15.14 12.21 -9.73
CA PHE A 321 -13.87 12.85 -9.50
C PHE A 321 -13.84 14.29 -10.03
N ASP A 322 -13.42 15.21 -9.16
CA ASP A 322 -13.14 16.60 -9.46
C ASP A 322 -11.63 16.82 -9.57
N ASP A 323 -11.17 17.51 -10.61
CA ASP A 323 -9.76 17.90 -10.74
C ASP A 323 -9.45 19.03 -9.75
N VAL A 324 -8.60 18.73 -8.77
CA VAL A 324 -8.15 19.67 -7.75
C VAL A 324 -6.62 19.87 -7.80
N SER A 325 -6.04 19.64 -8.96
CA SER A 325 -4.58 19.73 -9.17
C SER A 325 -4.00 21.11 -8.86
N ASP A 326 -4.82 22.15 -8.88
CA ASP A 326 -4.43 23.51 -8.51
C ASP A 326 -4.01 23.65 -7.01
N LEU A 327 -4.30 22.63 -6.19
CA LEU A 327 -3.83 22.55 -4.80
C LEU A 327 -2.33 22.20 -4.69
N LEU A 328 -1.74 21.68 -5.77
CA LEU A 328 -0.38 21.18 -5.81
C LEU A 328 0.60 22.22 -6.35
N PRO A 329 1.84 22.26 -5.86
CA PRO A 329 2.88 23.12 -6.43
C PRO A 329 3.41 22.59 -7.76
N ASP A 330 4.10 23.45 -8.52
CA ASP A 330 4.86 23.05 -9.70
C ASP A 330 6.01 22.10 -9.30
N VAL A 331 6.20 21.06 -10.10
CA VAL A 331 7.18 20.00 -9.84
C VAL A 331 8.04 19.69 -11.07
N PRO A 332 9.29 19.21 -10.88
CA PRO A 332 10.08 18.67 -12.00
C PRO A 332 9.51 17.31 -12.46
N PRO A 333 10.02 16.71 -13.56
CA PRO A 333 9.61 15.38 -13.99
C PRO A 333 9.69 14.34 -12.89
N LEU A 334 8.58 13.64 -12.67
CA LEU A 334 8.36 12.72 -11.54
C LEU A 334 8.37 11.25 -11.99
N ARG A 335 8.68 10.35 -11.04
CA ARG A 335 8.78 8.90 -11.32
C ARG A 335 7.94 8.03 -10.41
N ARG A 336 7.93 8.29 -9.09
CA ARG A 336 7.23 7.45 -8.11
C ARG A 336 6.53 8.30 -7.07
N ILE A 337 5.52 7.70 -6.48
CA ILE A 337 4.72 8.23 -5.37
C ILE A 337 4.96 7.34 -4.13
N ALA A 338 5.07 7.98 -2.98
CA ALA A 338 4.82 7.38 -1.69
C ALA A 338 4.00 8.36 -0.86
N THR A 339 3.12 7.85 -0.03
CA THR A 339 2.23 8.67 0.81
C THR A 339 2.35 8.25 2.26
N GLY A 340 2.23 9.20 3.16
CA GLY A 340 2.27 8.97 4.59
C GLY A 340 2.14 10.27 5.36
N ASP A 341 1.79 10.18 6.61
CA ASP A 341 1.71 11.33 7.52
C ASP A 341 3.11 11.63 8.07
N PHE A 342 3.78 12.59 7.44
CA PHE A 342 5.17 12.99 7.79
C PHE A 342 5.12 13.97 8.93
N GLY A 343 4.46 14.38 9.57
CA GLY A 343 4.46 15.36 10.68
C GLY A 343 3.71 14.85 11.89
N ASP A 344 3.13 13.68 11.76
CA ASP A 344 2.24 13.08 12.75
C ASP A 344 1.05 14.02 13.09
N ASP A 345 0.65 14.84 12.10
CA ASP A 345 -0.41 15.83 12.26
C ASP A 345 -1.78 15.34 11.74
N GLY A 346 -1.80 14.15 11.14
CA GLY A 346 -3.00 13.48 10.64
C GLY A 346 -3.34 13.78 9.20
N ASP A 347 -2.46 14.46 8.50
CA ASP A 347 -2.60 14.73 7.07
C ASP A 347 -1.73 13.75 6.27
N LEU A 348 -2.25 13.22 5.17
CA LEU A 348 -1.43 12.43 4.27
C LEU A 348 -0.62 13.35 3.36
N ASP A 349 0.70 13.30 3.53
CA ASP A 349 1.68 13.98 2.69
C ASP A 349 2.05 13.13 1.48
N ILE A 350 2.60 13.79 0.46
CA ILE A 350 3.01 13.15 -0.77
C ILE A 350 4.53 13.27 -0.93
N PHE A 351 5.21 12.12 -0.93
CA PHE A 351 6.58 12.03 -1.39
C PHE A 351 6.62 11.64 -2.85
N VAL A 352 7.45 12.31 -3.62
CA VAL A 352 7.65 11.98 -5.04
C VAL A 352 9.13 11.88 -5.34
N SER A 353 9.51 10.89 -6.14
CA SER A 353 10.85 10.83 -6.69
C SER A 353 10.92 11.53 -8.04
N THR A 354 12.04 12.19 -8.27
CA THR A 354 12.31 12.95 -9.50
C THR A 354 13.19 12.17 -10.48
N ALA A 355 13.22 12.58 -11.73
CA ALA A 355 14.02 11.94 -12.77
C ALA A 355 15.52 11.95 -12.53
N ASP A 356 16.03 12.85 -11.69
CA ASP A 356 17.44 12.97 -11.29
C ASP A 356 17.78 12.21 -9.99
N GLY A 357 16.83 11.42 -9.47
CA GLY A 357 17.01 10.58 -8.29
C GLY A 357 16.94 11.32 -6.95
N ALA A 358 16.36 12.53 -6.93
CA ALA A 358 15.99 13.21 -5.70
C ALA A 358 14.60 12.78 -5.24
N ALA A 359 14.25 13.12 -4.00
CA ALA A 359 12.87 13.14 -3.53
C ALA A 359 12.38 14.57 -3.31
N ARG A 360 11.08 14.76 -3.37
CA ARG A 360 10.40 15.96 -2.88
C ARG A 360 9.31 15.57 -1.92
N LEU A 361 9.15 16.41 -0.90
CA LEU A 361 8.04 16.34 0.03
C LEU A 361 7.04 17.45 -0.29
N LEU A 362 5.86 17.06 -0.68
CA LEU A 362 4.71 17.94 -0.83
C LEU A 362 3.85 17.76 0.41
N ARG A 363 4.03 18.66 1.38
CA ARG A 363 3.32 18.60 2.66
C ARG A 363 1.88 19.07 2.44
N ASN A 364 0.96 18.30 2.96
CA ASN A 364 -0.46 18.62 2.99
C ASN A 364 -0.74 19.59 4.14
N ASP A 365 -1.12 20.82 3.81
CA ASP A 365 -1.47 21.81 4.83
C ASP A 365 -3.00 21.93 4.89
N GLY A 366 -3.65 21.20 5.81
CA GLY A 366 -5.09 21.32 6.10
C GLY A 366 -5.97 20.12 5.80
N GLY A 367 -5.41 18.95 5.44
CA GLY A 367 -6.14 17.70 5.32
C GLY A 367 -6.84 17.26 6.61
N ASN A 368 -6.29 17.67 7.77
CA ASN A 368 -6.86 17.45 9.11
C ASN A 368 -8.10 18.30 9.44
N ALA A 369 -8.66 19.00 8.48
CA ALA A 369 -9.99 19.60 8.63
C ALA A 369 -11.08 18.54 8.82
N ASN A 370 -10.89 17.35 8.24
CA ASN A 370 -11.62 16.14 8.57
C ASN A 370 -10.86 15.34 9.65
N ARG A 371 -11.42 14.23 10.07
CA ARG A 371 -10.89 13.38 11.13
C ARG A 371 -10.35 12.09 10.55
N TYR A 372 -9.40 11.52 11.25
CA TYR A 372 -8.71 10.31 10.85
C TYR A 372 -8.60 9.29 11.99
N LEU A 373 -8.22 8.09 11.65
CA LEU A 373 -7.77 7.04 12.55
C LEU A 373 -6.50 6.43 11.96
N LYS A 374 -5.41 6.45 12.72
CA LYS A 374 -4.20 5.72 12.38
C LYS A 374 -4.22 4.36 13.05
N MET A 375 -3.78 3.34 12.35
CA MET A 375 -3.68 2.00 12.91
C MET A 375 -2.36 1.36 12.54
N GLN A 376 -1.88 0.53 13.45
CA GLN A 376 -0.83 -0.43 13.20
C GLN A 376 -1.34 -1.81 13.66
N LEU A 377 -1.15 -2.81 12.83
CA LEU A 377 -1.49 -4.19 13.19
C LEU A 377 -0.25 -4.90 13.73
N VAL A 378 -0.46 -5.77 14.72
CA VAL A 378 0.59 -6.65 15.23
C VAL A 378 0.08 -8.09 15.19
N GLY A 379 0.54 -8.84 14.21
CA GLY A 379 0.20 -10.23 14.00
C GLY A 379 0.89 -11.16 14.99
N LEU A 380 0.31 -12.32 15.22
CA LEU A 380 0.95 -13.37 16.02
C LEU A 380 2.08 -14.03 15.22
N SER A 381 3.29 -13.95 15.71
CA SER A 381 4.47 -14.53 15.05
C SER A 381 4.59 -16.05 15.22
N THR A 382 3.75 -16.69 16.07
CA THR A 382 3.85 -18.12 16.38
C THR A 382 2.48 -18.76 16.60
N GLY A 383 2.42 -20.08 16.47
CA GLY A 383 1.21 -20.87 16.72
C GLY A 383 0.32 -21.05 15.51
N SER A 384 -0.84 -21.68 15.70
CA SER A 384 -1.79 -21.98 14.63
C SER A 384 -2.56 -20.76 14.11
N GLY A 385 -2.41 -19.62 14.74
CA GLY A 385 -3.01 -18.36 14.33
C GLY A 385 -1.97 -17.37 13.81
N LYS A 386 -0.79 -17.85 13.40
CA LYS A 386 0.31 -17.04 12.91
C LYS A 386 -0.12 -16.17 11.72
N ASN A 387 0.36 -14.93 11.74
CA ASN A 387 0.30 -13.98 10.64
C ASN A 387 1.62 -13.24 10.55
N ASN A 388 1.87 -12.58 9.44
CA ASN A 388 2.98 -11.66 9.35
C ASN A 388 2.82 -10.50 10.36
N HIS A 389 3.95 -9.96 10.82
CA HIS A 389 3.98 -9.02 11.94
C HIS A 389 3.07 -7.80 11.74
N PHE A 390 3.15 -7.18 10.56
CA PHE A 390 2.38 -5.96 10.27
C PHE A 390 1.01 -6.21 9.65
N GLY A 391 0.57 -7.46 9.54
CA GLY A 391 -0.73 -7.82 8.98
C GLY A 391 -0.89 -7.46 7.51
N LEU A 392 0.20 -7.44 6.72
CA LEU A 392 0.13 -7.18 5.28
C LEU A 392 -0.81 -8.19 4.62
N GLY A 393 -1.72 -7.70 3.81
CA GLY A 393 -2.78 -8.49 3.20
C GLY A 393 -4.09 -8.53 4.00
N ALA A 394 -4.09 -8.06 5.26
CA ALA A 394 -5.34 -7.95 6.01
C ALA A 394 -6.33 -7.01 5.31
N LYS A 395 -7.62 -7.35 5.38
CA LYS A 395 -8.73 -6.50 4.94
C LYS A 395 -9.32 -5.76 6.13
N LEU A 396 -9.43 -4.46 6.02
CA LEU A 396 -10.08 -3.61 7.01
C LEU A 396 -11.43 -3.14 6.50
N GLU A 397 -12.47 -3.39 7.27
CA GLU A 397 -13.80 -2.84 7.02
C GLU A 397 -14.11 -1.82 8.12
N VAL A 398 -14.31 -0.56 7.73
CA VAL A 398 -14.52 0.54 8.67
C VAL A 398 -15.91 1.13 8.50
N ARG A 399 -16.62 1.30 9.63
CA ARG A 399 -17.91 2.00 9.66
C ARG A 399 -17.84 3.18 10.61
N ALA A 400 -18.30 4.34 10.13
CA ALA A 400 -18.48 5.53 10.92
C ALA A 400 -19.79 6.21 10.49
N GLY A 401 -20.86 6.01 11.27
CA GLY A 401 -22.20 6.47 10.89
C GLY A 401 -22.68 5.89 9.56
N GLY A 402 -22.84 6.76 8.57
CA GLY A 402 -23.21 6.36 7.20
C GLY A 402 -22.04 6.01 6.28
N LEU A 403 -20.82 6.32 6.70
CA LEU A 403 -19.61 6.00 5.95
C LEU A 403 -19.24 4.53 6.15
N TYR A 404 -19.03 3.82 5.06
CA TYR A 404 -18.45 2.48 5.02
C TYR A 404 -17.28 2.48 4.06
N GLN A 405 -16.19 1.88 4.41
CA GLN A 405 -15.01 1.81 3.56
C GLN A 405 -14.23 0.53 3.79
N THR A 406 -13.59 0.05 2.75
CA THR A 406 -12.72 -1.12 2.77
C THR A 406 -11.30 -0.71 2.40
N ARG A 407 -10.31 -1.24 3.13
CA ARG A 407 -8.88 -1.01 2.87
C ARG A 407 -8.15 -2.34 2.92
N VAL A 408 -7.10 -2.45 2.12
CA VAL A 408 -6.11 -3.54 2.21
C VAL A 408 -4.87 -3.00 2.90
N VAL A 409 -4.35 -3.77 3.82
CA VAL A 409 -3.09 -3.43 4.51
C VAL A 409 -1.93 -3.76 3.59
N THR A 410 -1.25 -2.73 3.09
CA THR A 410 -0.10 -2.85 2.18
C THR A 410 1.22 -2.44 2.81
N GLY A 411 1.18 -1.98 4.06
CA GLY A 411 2.34 -1.54 4.83
C GLY A 411 2.01 -1.45 6.33
N PRO A 412 3.00 -1.15 7.17
CA PRO A 412 2.81 -1.07 8.62
C PRO A 412 1.90 0.09 9.05
N ASP A 413 1.83 1.12 8.22
CA ASP A 413 1.09 2.34 8.53
C ASP A 413 -0.25 2.35 7.81
N ILE A 414 -1.30 2.39 8.60
CA ILE A 414 -2.66 2.40 8.09
C ILE A 414 -3.30 3.73 8.47
N HIS A 415 -3.73 4.48 7.46
CA HIS A 415 -4.41 5.75 7.62
C HIS A 415 -5.84 5.66 7.06
N ILE A 416 -6.81 6.09 7.85
CA ILE A 416 -8.24 5.96 7.56
C ILE A 416 -8.92 7.29 7.81
N GLY A 417 -9.42 7.95 6.77
CA GLY A 417 -10.25 9.13 6.91
C GLY A 417 -11.62 8.79 7.49
N LEU A 418 -12.11 9.59 8.39
CA LEU A 418 -13.40 9.43 9.05
C LEU A 418 -14.37 10.58 8.77
N GLY A 419 -14.01 11.51 7.89
CA GLY A 419 -14.79 12.72 7.66
C GLY A 419 -15.03 13.49 8.96
N GLN A 420 -16.26 13.85 9.25
CA GLN A 420 -16.61 14.58 10.45
C GLN A 420 -16.96 13.68 11.65
N HIS A 421 -16.82 12.36 11.53
CA HIS A 421 -17.18 11.43 12.60
C HIS A 421 -16.16 11.47 13.75
N ALA A 422 -16.65 11.59 14.98
CA ALA A 422 -15.81 11.67 16.18
C ALA A 422 -15.16 10.32 16.56
N ARG A 423 -15.61 9.24 15.93
CA ARG A 423 -15.10 7.88 16.11
C ARG A 423 -15.60 6.99 14.98
N ALA A 424 -14.94 5.87 14.74
CA ALA A 424 -15.56 4.79 14.01
C ALA A 424 -16.53 4.02 14.93
N ASP A 425 -17.59 3.44 14.38
CA ASP A 425 -18.51 2.55 15.13
C ASP A 425 -17.86 1.18 15.30
N VAL A 426 -17.20 0.71 14.26
CA VAL A 426 -16.43 -0.54 14.26
C VAL A 426 -15.35 -0.50 13.19
N VAL A 427 -14.18 -1.03 13.53
CA VAL A 427 -13.16 -1.45 12.59
C VAL A 427 -13.07 -2.96 12.68
N ARG A 428 -13.37 -3.66 11.60
CA ARG A 428 -13.15 -5.09 11.47
C ARG A 428 -11.85 -5.33 10.76
N VAL A 429 -10.96 -6.07 11.40
CA VAL A 429 -9.73 -6.59 10.80
C VAL A 429 -9.99 -8.04 10.40
N ARG A 430 -9.93 -8.35 9.11
CA ARG A 430 -9.84 -9.72 8.60
C ARG A 430 -8.38 -10.01 8.37
N TRP A 431 -7.77 -10.75 9.27
CA TRP A 431 -6.35 -11.10 9.20
C TRP A 431 -6.05 -11.99 7.98
N PRO A 432 -4.82 -12.01 7.45
CA PRO A 432 -4.48 -12.83 6.27
C PRO A 432 -4.84 -14.30 6.39
N ASN A 433 -4.87 -14.85 7.62
CA ASN A 433 -5.34 -16.20 7.88
C ASN A 433 -6.87 -16.36 7.97
N GLY A 434 -7.64 -15.35 7.53
CA GLY A 434 -9.11 -15.35 7.51
C GLY A 434 -9.78 -15.13 8.88
N VAL A 435 -9.03 -14.92 9.97
CA VAL A 435 -9.62 -14.73 11.31
C VAL A 435 -10.10 -13.28 11.48
N PRO A 436 -11.41 -13.03 11.72
CA PRO A 436 -11.88 -11.66 11.94
C PRO A 436 -11.67 -11.22 13.39
N GLN A 437 -11.28 -9.96 13.57
CA GLN A 437 -11.20 -9.27 14.85
C GLN A 437 -11.91 -7.93 14.74
N ASN A 438 -12.64 -7.52 15.77
CA ASN A 438 -13.38 -6.25 15.74
C ASN A 438 -12.89 -5.34 16.85
N LEU A 439 -12.58 -4.11 16.48
CA LEU A 439 -12.34 -2.99 17.37
C LEU A 439 -13.58 -2.10 17.38
N PHE A 440 -14.20 -1.93 18.54
CA PHE A 440 -15.42 -1.15 18.69
C PHE A 440 -15.10 0.25 19.20
N TYR A 441 -15.70 1.24 18.55
CA TYR A 441 -15.68 2.65 18.93
C TYR A 441 -14.31 3.29 19.09
N PRO A 442 -13.30 3.00 18.23
CA PRO A 442 -12.06 3.75 18.30
C PRO A 442 -12.34 5.22 18.01
N GLY A 443 -11.75 6.09 18.85
CA GLY A 443 -11.88 7.55 18.69
C GLY A 443 -11.19 8.03 17.44
N ALA A 444 -11.62 9.18 16.92
CA ALA A 444 -10.90 9.85 15.85
C ALA A 444 -9.68 10.62 16.34
N ASN A 445 -8.79 10.98 15.43
CA ASN A 445 -7.55 11.74 15.65
C ASN A 445 -6.64 11.08 16.70
N GLN A 446 -6.44 9.78 16.53
CA GLN A 446 -5.54 8.99 17.38
C GLN A 446 -4.89 7.86 16.60
N SER A 447 -3.80 7.35 17.15
CA SER A 447 -3.13 6.14 16.70
C SER A 447 -3.53 4.95 17.58
N VAL A 448 -3.79 3.81 16.98
CA VAL A 448 -4.18 2.56 17.64
C VAL A 448 -3.29 1.44 17.17
N VAL A 449 -2.67 0.72 18.11
CA VAL A 449 -2.02 -0.55 17.83
C VAL A 449 -3.02 -1.66 18.15
N GLU A 450 -3.39 -2.44 17.14
CA GLU A 450 -4.28 -3.58 17.28
C GLU A 450 -3.50 -4.88 17.22
N GLU A 451 -3.31 -5.50 18.36
CA GLU A 451 -2.65 -6.80 18.46
C GLU A 451 -3.63 -7.92 18.13
N GLN A 452 -3.18 -8.88 17.32
CA GLN A 452 -3.97 -10.07 17.02
C GLN A 452 -4.22 -10.88 18.28
N ILE A 453 -5.49 -11.13 18.57
CA ILE A 453 -5.90 -11.95 19.71
C ILE A 453 -6.15 -13.39 19.21
N LEU A 454 -5.47 -14.36 19.81
CA LEU A 454 -5.80 -15.77 19.62
C LEU A 454 -7.24 -16.00 20.11
N LYS A 455 -8.16 -16.09 19.16
CA LYS A 455 -9.50 -16.56 19.47
C LYS A 455 -9.44 -18.08 19.55
N GLY A 456 -9.71 -18.62 20.73
CA GLY A 456 -10.01 -20.05 20.85
C GLY A 456 -11.12 -20.41 19.84
N SER A 457 -11.20 -21.66 19.45
CA SER A 457 -12.17 -22.17 18.44
C SER A 457 -13.66 -21.99 18.82
N CYS A 458 -13.96 -21.19 19.81
CA CYS A 458 -15.29 -21.04 20.39
C CYS A 458 -15.87 -19.65 20.13
N PRO A 459 -17.10 -19.54 19.63
CA PRO A 459 -17.76 -18.24 19.44
C PRO A 459 -18.01 -17.57 20.79
N PHE A 460 -17.76 -16.27 20.86
CA PHE A 460 -18.05 -15.44 22.02
C PHE A 460 -19.43 -14.78 21.91
N LEU A 461 -20.11 -14.68 23.04
CA LEU A 461 -21.36 -13.91 23.14
C LEU A 461 -21.04 -12.53 23.70
N TYR A 462 -21.41 -11.51 22.94
CA TYR A 462 -21.44 -10.12 23.40
C TYR A 462 -22.89 -9.66 23.42
N THR A 463 -23.28 -8.87 24.42
CA THR A 463 -24.56 -8.21 24.49
C THR A 463 -24.42 -6.70 24.55
N TRP A 464 -25.35 -6.02 23.93
CA TRP A 464 -25.44 -4.57 23.99
C TRP A 464 -26.04 -4.15 25.32
N ASP A 465 -25.34 -3.31 26.11
CA ASP A 465 -25.79 -2.83 27.43
C ASP A 465 -26.47 -1.46 27.40
N GLY A 466 -26.59 -0.88 26.21
CA GLY A 466 -27.13 0.46 25.97
C GLY A 466 -26.06 1.48 25.59
N GLU A 467 -24.77 1.18 25.81
CA GLU A 467 -23.64 2.03 25.51
C GLU A 467 -22.55 1.30 24.72
N ALA A 468 -22.33 0.00 24.99
CA ALA A 468 -21.28 -0.80 24.34
C ALA A 468 -21.69 -2.27 24.21
N PHE A 469 -20.95 -3.02 23.36
CA PHE A 469 -21.01 -4.47 23.36
C PHE A 469 -20.11 -5.04 24.47
N THR A 470 -20.72 -5.67 25.47
CA THR A 470 -20.03 -6.26 26.61
C THR A 470 -19.91 -7.77 26.45
N PHE A 471 -18.72 -8.32 26.66
CA PHE A 471 -18.49 -9.76 26.65
C PHE A 471 -19.31 -10.44 27.75
N VAL A 472 -20.05 -11.48 27.41
CA VAL A 472 -20.88 -12.25 28.35
C VAL A 472 -20.25 -13.60 28.64
N THR A 473 -19.95 -14.37 27.61
CA THR A 473 -19.40 -15.72 27.77
C THR A 473 -18.88 -16.27 26.44
N ASP A 474 -18.05 -17.30 26.55
CA ASP A 474 -17.68 -18.20 25.49
C ASP A 474 -18.80 -19.27 25.33
N LEU A 475 -19.41 -19.38 24.16
CA LEU A 475 -20.54 -20.28 23.94
C LEU A 475 -20.15 -21.77 23.90
N MET A 476 -18.87 -22.09 23.78
CA MET A 476 -18.38 -23.45 23.66
C MET A 476 -17.29 -23.83 24.68
N TRP A 477 -17.19 -23.10 25.75
CA TRP A 477 -16.19 -23.23 26.81
C TRP A 477 -15.89 -24.68 27.27
N LYS A 478 -16.81 -25.63 27.11
CA LYS A 478 -16.61 -27.04 27.50
C LYS A 478 -16.85 -28.03 26.36
N SER A 479 -16.77 -27.58 25.12
CA SER A 479 -16.90 -28.45 23.96
C SER A 479 -15.64 -29.30 23.77
N ALA A 480 -15.83 -30.57 23.50
CA ALA A 480 -14.73 -31.50 23.17
C ALA A 480 -14.10 -31.23 21.79
N LEU A 481 -14.67 -30.33 21.00
CA LEU A 481 -14.15 -29.85 19.72
C LEU A 481 -13.13 -28.74 20.01
N GLY A 482 -11.85 -29.02 19.88
CA GLY A 482 -10.76 -28.05 20.07
C GLY A 482 -9.94 -28.24 21.34
N MET A 483 -10.06 -29.36 22.00
CA MET A 483 -9.03 -29.76 22.98
C MET A 483 -7.82 -30.34 22.22
N PRO A 484 -6.58 -29.93 22.57
CA PRO A 484 -5.39 -30.51 22.00
C PRO A 484 -5.25 -31.99 22.31
#